data_1b739eda7373d2b234358c1c886d0111
#
_entry.id   1b739eda7373d2b234358c1c886d0111
#
_cell.length_a   1.000
_cell.length_b   1.000
_cell.length_c   1.000
_cell.angle_alpha   90.00
_cell.angle_beta   90.00
_cell.angle_gamma   90.00
#
_symmetry.space_group_name_H-M   'P 1'
#
loop_
_entity.id
_entity.type
_entity.pdbx_description
1 polymer ?
#
loop_
_entity_poly.entity_id
_entity_poly.type
_entity_poly.pdbx_seq_one_letter_code
_entity_poly.pdbx_strand_id
1 'polypeptide(L)'
;NYNESPYGLGPLSEEALEKAIKTPYVYPDWFSVELKTNIAKLYDLDFENVVVGPGSSAMINMLGELFINPGDEFIFGDPSYEAFRDVANDYGAVTVPVPLDDDMNYDLDAMLAAVTDKTKILVVVNPNNPTGTFIDSKKLEDFIRKVPKHVITVIDEAYLEFVTDENCYSMLKLIKEGIDKPLVIMKTFSKIYGMAGLRVGYAITDPVMADHFGKSSNAWNVSFIGQKTAAAATLDQEHVSMVKNINAQERDKVTKVLRSLNCKVYDSQTNFILFKAPIDNMEVYAKLEEQDVLIGAPIGMNRVSLGKPEMNEKFIKIMKEILS
;
A
#
# COMPACT_ATOMS: atom_id res chain seq x y z
N ASN A 1 -7.49 -11.90 6.07
CA ASN A 1 -6.20 -11.56 6.71
C ASN A 1 -5.19 -10.89 5.76
N TYR A 2 -5.53 -10.71 4.47
CA TYR A 2 -4.69 -10.04 3.46
C TYR A 2 -5.05 -8.57 3.22
N ASN A 3 -5.81 -7.96 4.14
CA ASN A 3 -6.23 -6.55 4.04
C ASN A 3 -7.06 -6.27 2.77
N GLU A 4 -7.89 -7.23 2.37
CA GLU A 4 -8.84 -7.05 1.29
C GLU A 4 -9.98 -6.12 1.71
N SER A 5 -10.60 -5.43 0.75
CA SER A 5 -11.81 -4.64 1.01
C SER A 5 -13.05 -5.53 0.98
N PRO A 6 -13.82 -5.62 2.07
CA PRO A 6 -15.04 -6.44 2.10
C PRO A 6 -16.22 -5.79 1.35
N TYR A 7 -16.03 -4.57 0.85
CA TYR A 7 -17.09 -3.78 0.19
C TYR A 7 -17.14 -4.01 -1.32
N GLY A 8 -16.11 -4.73 -1.88
CA GLY A 8 -16.07 -5.04 -3.31
C GLY A 8 -15.85 -3.81 -4.19
N LEU A 9 -16.37 -3.89 -5.42
CA LEU A 9 -16.25 -2.84 -6.43
C LEU A 9 -17.29 -1.73 -6.21
N GLY A 10 -16.97 -0.53 -6.70
CA GLY A 10 -17.96 0.53 -6.85
C GLY A 10 -18.89 0.27 -8.04
N PRO A 11 -20.04 0.96 -8.12
CA PRO A 11 -21.06 0.70 -9.14
C PRO A 11 -20.55 0.83 -10.59
N LEU A 12 -19.70 1.82 -10.89
CA LEU A 12 -19.15 2.02 -12.23
C LEU A 12 -18.14 0.92 -12.56
N SER A 13 -17.36 0.50 -11.59
CA SER A 13 -16.39 -0.59 -11.72
C SER A 13 -17.08 -1.92 -11.93
N GLU A 14 -18.18 -2.19 -11.22
CA GLU A 14 -18.98 -3.41 -11.37
C GLU A 14 -19.62 -3.49 -12.76
N GLU A 15 -20.22 -2.40 -13.23
CA GLU A 15 -20.77 -2.31 -14.59
C GLU A 15 -19.69 -2.53 -15.66
N ALA A 16 -18.51 -1.93 -15.48
CA ALA A 16 -17.39 -2.11 -16.41
C ALA A 16 -16.87 -3.55 -16.42
N LEU A 17 -16.79 -4.20 -15.25
CA LEU A 17 -16.43 -5.62 -15.14
C LEU A 17 -17.44 -6.51 -15.88
N GLU A 18 -18.75 -6.33 -15.65
CA GLU A 18 -19.80 -7.10 -16.30
C GLU A 18 -19.78 -6.98 -17.83
N LYS A 19 -19.40 -5.81 -18.34
CA LYS A 19 -19.21 -5.60 -19.78
C LYS A 19 -17.94 -6.30 -20.29
N ALA A 20 -16.83 -6.13 -19.57
CA ALA A 20 -15.53 -6.64 -20.01
C ALA A 20 -15.45 -8.16 -20.03
N ILE A 21 -16.09 -8.87 -19.09
CA ILE A 21 -16.11 -10.35 -19.05
C ILE A 21 -16.83 -10.98 -20.24
N LYS A 22 -17.61 -10.21 -21.00
CA LYS A 22 -18.29 -10.71 -22.22
C LYS A 22 -17.36 -10.79 -23.43
N THR A 23 -16.20 -10.14 -23.37
CA THR A 23 -15.22 -10.07 -24.47
C THR A 23 -13.81 -10.46 -24.03
N PRO A 24 -13.62 -11.57 -23.28
CA PRO A 24 -12.30 -11.93 -22.72
C PRO A 24 -11.29 -12.37 -23.79
N TYR A 25 -11.74 -12.53 -25.04
CA TYR A 25 -10.92 -12.91 -26.19
C TYR A 25 -10.22 -11.72 -26.86
N VAL A 26 -10.44 -10.49 -26.38
CA VAL A 26 -9.79 -9.28 -26.91
C VAL A 26 -8.51 -9.03 -26.12
N TYR A 27 -7.41 -8.80 -26.83
CA TYR A 27 -6.17 -8.32 -26.19
C TYR A 27 -6.41 -6.98 -25.49
N PRO A 28 -5.78 -6.75 -24.35
CA PRO A 28 -5.80 -5.44 -23.69
C PRO A 28 -5.10 -4.38 -24.53
N ASP A 29 -5.37 -3.11 -24.23
CA ASP A 29 -4.57 -2.00 -24.77
C ASP A 29 -3.14 -2.10 -24.22
N TRP A 30 -2.15 -2.15 -25.12
CA TRP A 30 -0.75 -2.27 -24.76
C TRP A 30 -0.29 -1.17 -23.81
N PHE A 31 -0.74 0.06 -24.04
CA PHE A 31 -0.34 1.24 -23.26
C PHE A 31 -1.30 1.59 -22.14
N SER A 32 -2.40 0.84 -21.98
CA SER A 32 -3.45 1.11 -21.00
C SER A 32 -3.94 2.57 -21.04
N VAL A 33 -4.12 3.12 -22.24
CA VAL A 33 -4.33 4.57 -22.50
C VAL A 33 -5.50 5.12 -21.68
N GLU A 34 -6.67 4.45 -21.70
CA GLU A 34 -7.85 4.89 -20.95
C GLU A 34 -7.57 4.96 -19.45
N LEU A 35 -6.98 3.89 -18.90
CA LEU A 35 -6.66 3.80 -17.46
C LEU A 35 -5.63 4.86 -17.06
N LYS A 36 -4.53 4.99 -17.79
CA LYS A 36 -3.50 6.01 -17.53
C LYS A 36 -4.07 7.43 -17.61
N THR A 37 -4.90 7.70 -18.62
CA THR A 37 -5.54 9.00 -18.78
C THR A 37 -6.45 9.33 -17.59
N ASN A 38 -7.21 8.36 -17.11
CA ASN A 38 -8.09 8.55 -15.97
C ASN A 38 -7.30 8.74 -14.66
N ILE A 39 -6.22 7.99 -14.44
CA ILE A 39 -5.33 8.18 -13.29
C ILE A 39 -4.68 9.59 -13.35
N ALA A 40 -4.17 9.99 -14.49
CA ALA A 40 -3.57 11.31 -14.67
C ALA A 40 -4.56 12.43 -14.35
N LYS A 41 -5.80 12.33 -14.84
CA LYS A 41 -6.89 13.27 -14.52
C LYS A 41 -7.25 13.27 -13.04
N LEU A 42 -7.33 12.09 -12.40
CA LEU A 42 -7.68 11.96 -10.98
C LEU A 42 -6.70 12.75 -10.09
N TYR A 43 -5.43 12.78 -10.48
CA TYR A 43 -4.38 13.44 -9.72
C TYR A 43 -3.92 14.77 -10.32
N ASP A 44 -4.54 15.25 -11.40
CA ASP A 44 -4.12 16.46 -12.11
C ASP A 44 -2.62 16.44 -12.48
N LEU A 45 -2.26 15.42 -13.25
CA LEU A 45 -0.93 15.10 -13.75
C LEU A 45 -0.97 14.83 -15.25
N ASP A 46 0.21 14.74 -15.88
CA ASP A 46 0.33 14.34 -17.27
C ASP A 46 0.28 12.80 -17.43
N PHE A 47 -0.20 12.34 -18.57
CA PHE A 47 -0.25 10.93 -18.93
C PHE A 47 1.12 10.24 -18.82
N GLU A 48 2.18 10.96 -19.15
CA GLU A 48 3.57 10.51 -19.13
C GLU A 48 4.09 10.25 -17.71
N ASN A 49 3.45 10.79 -16.67
CA ASN A 49 3.82 10.51 -15.28
C ASN A 49 3.38 9.12 -14.79
N VAL A 50 2.44 8.46 -15.50
CA VAL A 50 1.75 7.27 -15.00
C VAL A 50 2.32 5.99 -15.62
N VAL A 51 2.62 5.02 -14.77
CA VAL A 51 2.98 3.64 -15.13
C VAL A 51 1.93 2.70 -14.56
N VAL A 52 1.42 1.78 -15.38
CA VAL A 52 0.41 0.78 -14.95
C VAL A 52 1.00 -0.62 -15.07
N GLY A 53 0.67 -1.50 -14.12
CA GLY A 53 1.15 -2.88 -14.12
C GLY A 53 0.23 -3.86 -13.38
N PRO A 54 0.54 -5.17 -13.42
CA PRO A 54 -0.27 -6.22 -12.79
C PRO A 54 -0.09 -6.22 -11.25
N GLY A 55 -0.69 -5.22 -10.59
CA GLY A 55 -0.55 -4.93 -9.16
C GLY A 55 0.69 -4.09 -8.85
N SER A 56 0.73 -3.46 -7.67
CA SER A 56 1.92 -2.74 -7.19
C SER A 56 3.13 -3.65 -7.02
N SER A 57 2.93 -4.96 -6.81
CA SER A 57 4.02 -5.95 -6.78
C SER A 57 4.86 -5.98 -8.06
N ALA A 58 4.24 -5.75 -9.23
CA ALA A 58 4.98 -5.66 -10.48
C ALA A 58 5.89 -4.43 -10.50
N MET A 59 5.44 -3.30 -9.96
CA MET A 59 6.26 -2.10 -9.83
C MET A 59 7.45 -2.33 -8.90
N ILE A 60 7.26 -3.08 -7.82
CA ILE A 60 8.34 -3.47 -6.89
C ILE A 60 9.38 -4.33 -7.61
N ASN A 61 8.95 -5.34 -8.38
CA ASN A 61 9.88 -6.16 -9.18
C ASN A 61 10.64 -5.34 -10.23
N MET A 62 9.95 -4.42 -10.90
CA MET A 62 10.57 -3.55 -11.91
C MET A 62 11.62 -2.61 -11.29
N LEU A 63 11.47 -2.18 -10.02
CA LEU A 63 12.53 -1.44 -9.32
C LEU A 63 13.81 -2.28 -9.23
N GLY A 64 13.68 -3.56 -8.86
CA GLY A 64 14.82 -4.48 -8.81
C GLY A 64 15.46 -4.67 -10.18
N GLU A 65 14.66 -5.04 -11.18
CA GLU A 65 15.11 -5.33 -12.53
C GLU A 65 15.81 -4.14 -13.19
N LEU A 66 15.27 -2.93 -13.01
CA LEU A 66 15.76 -1.74 -13.72
C LEU A 66 16.93 -1.05 -13.04
N PHE A 67 16.97 -1.07 -11.71
CA PHE A 67 17.81 -0.13 -10.99
C PHE A 67 18.80 -0.79 -10.02
N ILE A 68 18.62 -2.07 -9.64
CA ILE A 68 19.52 -2.73 -8.71
C ILE A 68 20.63 -3.48 -9.45
N ASN A 69 21.87 -3.25 -9.03
CA ASN A 69 22.99 -4.12 -9.35
C ASN A 69 23.46 -4.85 -8.07
N PRO A 70 24.04 -6.07 -8.20
CA PRO A 70 24.58 -6.75 -7.03
C PRO A 70 25.56 -5.88 -6.25
N GLY A 71 25.30 -5.72 -4.95
CA GLY A 71 26.09 -4.89 -4.04
C GLY A 71 25.61 -3.45 -3.86
N ASP A 72 24.60 -3.00 -4.62
CA ASP A 72 23.88 -1.75 -4.32
C ASP A 72 23.14 -1.87 -2.98
N GLU A 73 23.05 -0.79 -2.21
CA GLU A 73 22.33 -0.78 -0.94
C GLU A 73 20.85 -0.40 -1.14
N PHE A 74 20.00 -1.12 -0.40
CA PHE A 74 18.54 -0.94 -0.39
C PHE A 74 18.06 -0.66 1.04
N ILE A 75 17.66 0.59 1.31
CA ILE A 75 17.23 1.05 2.65
C ILE A 75 15.71 0.95 2.78
N PHE A 76 15.23 0.40 3.89
CA PHE A 76 13.79 0.37 4.24
C PHE A 76 13.60 0.32 5.76
N GLY A 77 12.42 0.76 6.23
CA GLY A 77 12.05 0.60 7.65
C GLY A 77 11.71 -0.85 7.99
N ASP A 78 12.03 -1.30 9.19
CA ASP A 78 11.79 -2.68 9.64
C ASP A 78 11.11 -2.70 11.01
N PRO A 79 9.90 -3.27 11.16
CA PRO A 79 9.14 -4.03 10.15
C PRO A 79 8.37 -3.14 9.14
N SER A 80 8.36 -3.58 7.88
CA SER A 80 7.57 -2.96 6.82
C SER A 80 7.07 -4.03 5.83
N TYR A 81 6.66 -3.64 4.63
CA TYR A 81 6.14 -4.59 3.63
C TYR A 81 7.27 -5.44 3.04
N GLU A 82 7.26 -6.74 3.35
CA GLU A 82 8.34 -7.70 3.05
C GLU A 82 8.72 -7.78 1.56
N ALA A 83 7.79 -7.53 0.63
CA ALA A 83 8.10 -7.61 -0.79
C ALA A 83 9.26 -6.70 -1.23
N PHE A 84 9.54 -5.61 -0.50
CA PHE A 84 10.70 -4.76 -0.78
C PHE A 84 12.01 -5.43 -0.37
N ARG A 85 12.01 -6.15 0.75
CA ARG A 85 13.17 -6.96 1.19
C ARG A 85 13.41 -8.11 0.21
N ASP A 86 12.35 -8.80 -0.19
CA ASP A 86 12.43 -9.94 -1.10
C ASP A 86 13.05 -9.51 -2.43
N VAL A 87 12.55 -8.43 -3.03
CA VAL A 87 13.10 -7.91 -4.29
C VAL A 87 14.55 -7.44 -4.15
N ALA A 88 14.91 -6.79 -3.05
CA ALA A 88 16.30 -6.40 -2.80
C ALA A 88 17.23 -7.63 -2.79
N ASN A 89 16.82 -8.70 -2.11
CA ASN A 89 17.57 -9.96 -2.06
C ASN A 89 17.64 -10.65 -3.43
N ASP A 90 16.52 -10.72 -4.16
CA ASP A 90 16.40 -11.40 -5.45
C ASP A 90 17.33 -10.80 -6.52
N TYR A 91 17.55 -9.48 -6.44
CA TYR A 91 18.47 -8.77 -7.36
C TYR A 91 19.87 -8.54 -6.78
N GLY A 92 20.19 -9.13 -5.61
CA GLY A 92 21.52 -9.11 -5.01
C GLY A 92 21.92 -7.78 -4.36
N ALA A 93 20.96 -6.96 -3.98
CA ALA A 93 21.23 -5.78 -3.17
C ALA A 93 21.64 -6.13 -1.73
N VAL A 94 22.39 -5.26 -1.11
CA VAL A 94 22.66 -5.28 0.32
C VAL A 94 21.48 -4.60 1.02
N THR A 95 20.69 -5.37 1.76
CA THR A 95 19.57 -4.82 2.54
C THR A 95 20.07 -4.06 3.76
N VAL A 96 19.54 -2.85 3.95
CA VAL A 96 19.83 -1.97 5.08
C VAL A 96 18.51 -1.67 5.82
N PRO A 97 18.06 -2.59 6.70
CA PRO A 97 16.85 -2.37 7.49
C PRO A 97 17.12 -1.33 8.58
N VAL A 98 16.25 -0.33 8.68
CA VAL A 98 16.26 0.66 9.75
C VAL A 98 15.12 0.35 10.71
N PRO A 99 15.40 0.00 11.99
CA PRO A 99 14.36 -0.32 12.94
C PRO A 99 13.36 0.82 13.14
N LEU A 100 12.08 0.48 13.25
CA LEU A 100 11.05 1.39 13.72
C LEU A 100 11.20 1.59 15.25
N ASP A 101 10.64 2.68 15.78
CA ASP A 101 10.61 2.92 17.22
C ASP A 101 9.63 1.97 17.97
N ASP A 102 9.57 2.07 19.30
CA ASP A 102 8.69 1.24 20.14
C ASP A 102 7.18 1.42 19.87
N ASP A 103 6.82 2.53 19.24
CA ASP A 103 5.45 2.84 18.80
C ASP A 103 5.24 2.55 17.32
N MET A 104 6.20 1.85 16.68
CA MET A 104 6.16 1.45 15.27
C MET A 104 6.16 2.61 14.28
N ASN A 105 6.80 3.74 14.64
CA ASN A 105 7.00 4.85 13.72
C ASN A 105 8.38 4.76 13.06
N TYR A 106 8.48 5.32 11.86
CA TYR A 106 9.75 5.44 11.15
C TYR A 106 10.71 6.43 11.82
N ASP A 107 11.95 6.03 11.98
CA ASP A 107 13.07 6.95 12.29
C ASP A 107 13.67 7.49 10.99
N LEU A 108 13.14 8.59 10.52
CA LEU A 108 13.58 9.21 9.25
C LEU A 108 15.01 9.74 9.33
N ASP A 109 15.47 10.18 10.51
CA ASP A 109 16.85 10.66 10.70
C ASP A 109 17.83 9.49 10.64
N ALA A 110 17.50 8.35 11.24
CA ALA A 110 18.30 7.14 11.12
C ALA A 110 18.32 6.61 9.68
N MET A 111 17.19 6.65 8.96
CA MET A 111 17.13 6.29 7.53
C MET A 111 18.05 7.19 6.69
N LEU A 112 18.05 8.49 6.94
CA LEU A 112 18.91 9.42 6.23
C LEU A 112 20.40 9.22 6.57
N ALA A 113 20.70 8.93 7.83
CA ALA A 113 22.07 8.63 8.27
C ALA A 113 22.62 7.31 7.70
N ALA A 114 21.74 6.36 7.34
CA ALA A 114 22.11 5.11 6.72
C ALA A 114 22.46 5.24 5.22
N VAL A 115 22.18 6.39 4.58
CA VAL A 115 22.49 6.62 3.16
C VAL A 115 23.98 6.73 2.92
N THR A 116 24.48 5.97 1.97
CA THR A 116 25.88 5.99 1.50
C THR A 116 25.96 6.23 -0.02
N ASP A 117 27.15 6.35 -0.56
CA ASP A 117 27.36 6.44 -2.02
C ASP A 117 26.93 5.16 -2.78
N LYS A 118 26.71 4.03 -2.07
CA LYS A 118 26.22 2.77 -2.62
C LYS A 118 24.70 2.66 -2.56
N THR A 119 24.04 3.54 -1.81
CA THR A 119 22.59 3.49 -1.67
C THR A 119 21.91 3.77 -3.00
N LYS A 120 21.17 2.79 -3.51
CA LYS A 120 20.47 2.88 -4.78
C LYS A 120 19.00 3.21 -4.60
N ILE A 121 18.35 2.53 -3.66
CA ILE A 121 16.91 2.69 -3.41
C ILE A 121 16.69 2.89 -1.90
N LEU A 122 15.78 3.81 -1.58
CA LEU A 122 15.27 4.04 -0.24
C LEU A 122 13.75 3.98 -0.29
N VAL A 123 13.13 3.12 0.55
CA VAL A 123 11.68 2.89 0.55
C VAL A 123 11.05 3.32 1.87
N VAL A 124 9.93 4.02 1.77
CA VAL A 124 9.02 4.31 2.88
C VAL A 124 7.61 3.85 2.50
N VAL A 125 7.00 3.02 3.32
CA VAL A 125 5.60 2.58 3.18
C VAL A 125 4.74 3.46 4.08
N ASN A 126 3.85 4.28 3.51
CA ASN A 126 3.09 5.28 4.27
C ASN A 126 1.64 5.43 3.80
N PRO A 127 0.64 4.99 4.59
CA PRO A 127 0.76 4.30 5.90
C PRO A 127 1.42 2.93 5.82
N ASN A 128 2.13 2.55 6.90
CA ASN A 128 2.95 1.35 6.92
C ASN A 128 2.14 0.05 7.05
N ASN A 129 2.57 -0.98 6.38
CA ASN A 129 2.14 -2.37 6.57
C ASN A 129 3.35 -3.16 7.12
N PRO A 130 3.28 -3.79 8.32
CA PRO A 130 2.07 -4.25 8.98
C PRO A 130 1.56 -3.36 10.14
N THR A 131 2.17 -2.21 10.41
CA THR A 131 1.92 -1.45 11.64
C THR A 131 0.64 -0.62 11.63
N GLY A 132 0.24 -0.12 10.44
CA GLY A 132 -0.88 0.81 10.26
C GLY A 132 -0.51 2.26 10.57
N THR A 133 0.64 2.52 11.17
CA THR A 133 1.12 3.85 11.52
C THR A 133 1.44 4.68 10.28
N PHE A 134 1.46 6.00 10.43
CA PHE A 134 1.82 6.91 9.35
C PHE A 134 2.84 7.95 9.79
N ILE A 135 3.56 8.49 8.84
CA ILE A 135 4.47 9.61 9.01
C ILE A 135 3.71 10.89 8.68
N ASP A 136 3.81 11.91 9.53
CA ASP A 136 3.37 13.27 9.20
C ASP A 136 3.94 13.69 7.85
N SER A 137 3.05 14.08 6.92
CA SER A 137 3.44 14.32 5.53
C SER A 137 4.40 15.49 5.37
N LYS A 138 4.36 16.47 6.27
CA LYS A 138 5.34 17.57 6.23
C LYS A 138 6.75 17.09 6.61
N LYS A 139 6.85 16.21 7.60
CA LYS A 139 8.12 15.58 7.96
C LYS A 139 8.64 14.69 6.83
N LEU A 140 7.73 13.95 6.15
CA LEU A 140 8.09 13.11 5.02
C LEU A 140 8.55 13.94 3.81
N GLU A 141 7.88 15.07 3.50
CA GLU A 141 8.36 16.01 2.47
C GLU A 141 9.78 16.51 2.76
N ASP A 142 10.01 16.99 4.00
CA ASP A 142 11.31 17.52 4.41
C ASP A 142 12.40 16.44 4.37
N PHE A 143 12.07 15.20 4.72
CA PHE A 143 12.95 14.05 4.57
C PHE A 143 13.28 13.76 3.09
N ILE A 144 12.28 13.63 2.22
CA ILE A 144 12.49 13.38 0.80
C ILE A 144 13.40 14.46 0.18
N ARG A 145 13.20 15.71 0.55
CA ARG A 145 14.06 16.83 0.07
C ARG A 145 15.51 16.71 0.53
N LYS A 146 15.81 16.04 1.64
CA LYS A 146 17.17 15.81 2.15
C LYS A 146 17.85 14.59 1.51
N VAL A 147 17.11 13.58 1.06
CA VAL A 147 17.67 12.38 0.41
C VAL A 147 18.55 12.81 -0.78
N PRO A 148 19.79 12.29 -0.95
CA PRO A 148 20.65 12.62 -2.08
C PRO A 148 20.04 12.26 -3.44
N LYS A 149 20.37 13.04 -4.49
CA LYS A 149 19.80 12.87 -5.85
C LYS A 149 20.16 11.55 -6.54
N HIS A 150 21.20 10.85 -6.09
CA HIS A 150 21.56 9.55 -6.66
C HIS A 150 20.69 8.41 -6.13
N VAL A 151 19.90 8.63 -5.08
CA VAL A 151 19.03 7.65 -4.45
C VAL A 151 17.62 7.75 -5.02
N ILE A 152 17.10 6.65 -5.51
CA ILE A 152 15.68 6.53 -5.91
C ILE A 152 14.85 6.41 -4.64
N THR A 153 14.02 7.41 -4.37
CA THR A 153 13.09 7.40 -3.24
C THR A 153 11.76 6.83 -3.66
N VAL A 154 11.30 5.78 -2.98
CA VAL A 154 10.02 5.10 -3.25
C VAL A 154 9.10 5.31 -2.06
N ILE A 155 7.91 5.84 -2.31
CA ILE A 155 6.86 5.95 -1.31
C ILE A 155 5.70 5.03 -1.72
N ASP A 156 5.45 4.00 -0.90
CA ASP A 156 4.31 3.11 -1.12
C ASP A 156 3.09 3.65 -0.38
N GLU A 157 2.13 4.13 -1.14
CA GLU A 157 0.87 4.71 -0.67
C GLU A 157 -0.32 3.76 -0.86
N ALA A 158 -0.11 2.44 -0.80
CA ALA A 158 -1.18 1.45 -1.03
C ALA A 158 -2.40 1.59 -0.11
N TYR A 159 -2.25 2.25 1.03
CA TYR A 159 -3.32 2.45 2.03
C TYR A 159 -3.73 3.91 2.22
N LEU A 160 -3.17 4.83 1.45
CA LEU A 160 -3.38 6.28 1.66
C LEU A 160 -4.85 6.70 1.54
N GLU A 161 -5.62 6.06 0.68
CA GLU A 161 -7.05 6.37 0.47
C GLU A 161 -7.92 6.10 1.72
N PHE A 162 -7.45 5.27 2.68
CA PHE A 162 -8.13 5.04 3.96
C PHE A 162 -7.87 6.10 5.02
N VAL A 163 -6.88 6.96 4.81
CA VAL A 163 -6.44 7.95 5.80
C VAL A 163 -7.50 9.02 6.04
N THR A 164 -7.77 9.30 7.32
CA THR A 164 -8.67 10.37 7.75
C THR A 164 -7.96 11.52 8.46
N ASP A 165 -6.69 11.33 8.83
CA ASP A 165 -5.86 12.37 9.43
C ASP A 165 -5.39 13.35 8.34
N GLU A 166 -5.64 14.65 8.52
CA GLU A 166 -5.29 15.70 7.58
C GLU A 166 -3.78 15.93 7.44
N ASN A 167 -3.00 15.51 8.43
CA ASN A 167 -1.53 15.57 8.39
C ASN A 167 -0.92 14.43 7.56
N CYS A 168 -1.72 13.52 7.01
CA CYS A 168 -1.27 12.44 6.13
C CYS A 168 -1.87 12.60 4.74
N TYR A 169 -1.09 13.12 3.81
CA TYR A 169 -1.45 13.34 2.41
C TYR A 169 -0.38 12.80 1.46
N SER A 170 -0.73 12.69 0.18
CA SER A 170 0.13 12.09 -0.83
C SER A 170 1.38 12.92 -1.15
N MET A 171 2.51 12.23 -1.32
CA MET A 171 3.77 12.79 -1.83
C MET A 171 3.73 13.10 -3.34
N LEU A 172 2.62 12.82 -4.04
CA LEU A 172 2.36 13.30 -5.40
C LEU A 172 2.50 14.82 -5.53
N LYS A 173 2.27 15.55 -4.44
CA LYS A 173 2.52 16.99 -4.36
C LYS A 173 3.93 17.35 -4.80
N LEU A 174 4.95 16.58 -4.39
CA LEU A 174 6.34 16.86 -4.77
C LEU A 174 6.60 16.64 -6.25
N ILE A 175 5.94 15.66 -6.87
CA ILE A 175 6.02 15.42 -8.32
C ILE A 175 5.40 16.60 -9.07
N LYS A 176 4.23 17.08 -8.63
CA LYS A 176 3.57 18.27 -9.20
C LYS A 176 4.41 19.54 -9.07
N GLU A 177 5.14 19.68 -7.98
CA GLU A 177 6.07 20.79 -7.75
C GLU A 177 7.36 20.67 -8.60
N GLY A 178 7.53 19.57 -9.34
CA GLY A 178 8.72 19.34 -10.19
C GLY A 178 9.97 19.08 -9.36
N ILE A 179 9.88 18.24 -8.31
CA ILE A 179 11.05 17.89 -7.50
C ILE A 179 12.18 17.35 -8.39
N ASP A 180 13.37 17.94 -8.27
CA ASP A 180 14.56 17.54 -9.03
C ASP A 180 15.30 16.36 -8.34
N LYS A 181 14.57 15.24 -8.20
CA LYS A 181 15.06 13.98 -7.59
C LYS A 181 14.23 12.80 -8.10
N PRO A 182 14.81 11.59 -8.21
CA PRO A 182 14.06 10.39 -8.60
C PRO A 182 13.10 9.98 -7.45
N LEU A 183 11.82 10.30 -7.62
CA LEU A 183 10.74 9.99 -6.67
C LEU A 183 9.69 9.13 -7.37
N VAL A 184 9.37 7.98 -6.76
CA VAL A 184 8.35 7.04 -7.26
C VAL A 184 7.28 6.88 -6.20
N ILE A 185 6.03 7.19 -6.55
CA ILE A 185 4.87 6.96 -5.69
C ILE A 185 4.14 5.73 -6.19
N MET A 186 4.02 4.71 -5.34
CA MET A 186 3.32 3.47 -5.68
C MET A 186 1.91 3.45 -5.11
N LYS A 187 0.95 3.00 -5.91
CA LYS A 187 -0.45 2.89 -5.55
C LYS A 187 -1.08 1.61 -6.10
N THR A 188 -2.23 1.22 -5.57
CA THR A 188 -2.88 -0.03 -5.95
C THR A 188 -4.41 0.08 -6.00
N PHE A 189 -5.03 -0.66 -6.90
CA PHE A 189 -6.48 -0.89 -6.89
C PHE A 189 -6.89 -2.07 -5.97
N SER A 190 -5.92 -2.78 -5.38
CA SER A 190 -6.20 -3.98 -4.58
C SER A 190 -6.88 -3.71 -3.24
N LYS A 191 -6.79 -2.48 -2.70
CA LYS A 191 -7.23 -2.15 -1.34
C LYS A 191 -8.59 -1.45 -1.37
N ILE A 192 -8.65 -0.13 -1.30
CA ILE A 192 -9.92 0.61 -1.16
C ILE A 192 -10.88 0.37 -2.33
N TYR A 193 -10.35 0.16 -3.54
CA TYR A 193 -11.14 -0.10 -4.75
C TYR A 193 -11.69 -1.54 -4.85
N GLY A 194 -11.32 -2.45 -3.92
CA GLY A 194 -11.85 -3.81 -3.88
C GLY A 194 -11.40 -4.73 -5.02
N MET A 195 -10.29 -4.43 -5.71
CA MET A 195 -9.86 -5.11 -6.95
C MET A 195 -8.66 -6.06 -6.75
N ALA A 196 -8.45 -6.60 -5.55
CA ALA A 196 -7.27 -7.43 -5.26
C ALA A 196 -7.08 -8.60 -6.24
N GLY A 197 -8.18 -9.27 -6.64
CA GLY A 197 -8.18 -10.38 -7.60
C GLY A 197 -7.94 -9.98 -9.05
N LEU A 198 -8.16 -8.73 -9.43
CA LEU A 198 -7.99 -8.24 -10.81
C LEU A 198 -6.55 -7.81 -11.11
N ARG A 199 -5.70 -7.74 -10.10
CA ARG A 199 -4.26 -7.47 -10.25
C ARG A 199 -3.98 -6.20 -11.05
N VAL A 200 -4.36 -5.03 -10.53
CA VAL A 200 -4.03 -3.72 -11.12
C VAL A 200 -3.39 -2.81 -10.08
N GLY A 201 -2.26 -2.24 -10.44
CA GLY A 201 -1.56 -1.23 -9.65
C GLY A 201 -0.86 -0.24 -10.57
N TYR A 202 -0.33 0.81 -9.99
CA TYR A 202 0.34 1.85 -10.75
C TYR A 202 1.41 2.56 -9.92
N ALA A 203 2.36 3.16 -10.63
CA ALA A 203 3.32 4.09 -10.07
C ALA A 203 3.15 5.46 -10.75
N ILE A 204 3.47 6.50 -10.02
CA ILE A 204 3.52 7.88 -10.51
C ILE A 204 4.92 8.41 -10.21
N THR A 205 5.56 8.97 -11.23
CA THR A 205 6.92 9.49 -11.15
C THR A 205 7.14 10.57 -12.22
N ASP A 206 8.36 11.09 -12.35
CA ASP A 206 8.70 11.95 -13.48
C ASP A 206 8.62 11.19 -14.83
N PRO A 207 8.40 11.89 -15.96
CA PRO A 207 8.21 11.23 -17.27
C PRO A 207 9.40 10.38 -17.74
N VAL A 208 10.64 10.75 -17.37
CA VAL A 208 11.84 9.99 -17.77
C VAL A 208 11.89 8.66 -17.03
N MET A 209 11.66 8.68 -15.75
CA MET A 209 11.58 7.47 -14.93
C MET A 209 10.40 6.59 -15.36
N ALA A 210 9.24 7.18 -15.65
CA ALA A 210 8.06 6.47 -16.15
C ALA A 210 8.32 5.76 -17.49
N ASP A 211 9.09 6.37 -18.38
CA ASP A 211 9.51 5.77 -19.66
C ASP A 211 10.42 4.55 -19.44
N HIS A 212 11.34 4.59 -18.48
CA HIS A 212 12.15 3.43 -18.12
C HIS A 212 11.29 2.26 -17.64
N PHE A 213 10.33 2.50 -16.75
CA PHE A 213 9.37 1.48 -16.33
C PHE A 213 8.56 0.94 -17.52
N GLY A 214 8.09 1.83 -18.41
CA GLY A 214 7.33 1.45 -19.60
C GLY A 214 8.10 0.53 -20.56
N LYS A 215 9.39 0.75 -20.72
CA LYS A 215 10.27 -0.05 -21.59
C LYS A 215 10.58 -1.44 -21.03
N SER A 216 10.64 -1.59 -19.71
CA SER A 216 10.82 -2.89 -19.04
C SER A 216 9.49 -3.66 -18.91
N SER A 217 8.37 -2.99 -19.06
CA SER A 217 7.06 -3.62 -18.93
C SER A 217 6.79 -4.58 -20.07
N ASN A 218 6.38 -5.82 -19.73
CA ASN A 218 5.93 -6.76 -20.75
C ASN A 218 4.66 -6.26 -21.45
N ALA A 219 4.59 -6.50 -22.75
CA ALA A 219 3.39 -6.21 -23.54
C ALA A 219 2.15 -6.88 -22.92
N TRP A 220 1.02 -6.17 -22.89
CA TRP A 220 -0.27 -6.68 -22.41
C TRP A 220 -0.23 -7.24 -20.99
N ASN A 221 0.66 -6.75 -20.13
CA ASN A 221 0.87 -7.24 -18.77
C ASN A 221 -0.34 -7.03 -17.84
N VAL A 222 -1.21 -6.06 -18.10
CA VAL A 222 -2.48 -5.87 -17.38
C VAL A 222 -3.62 -6.39 -18.24
N SER A 223 -4.42 -7.30 -17.69
CA SER A 223 -5.53 -7.93 -18.41
C SER A 223 -6.55 -6.88 -18.91
N PHE A 224 -7.23 -7.19 -20.03
CA PHE A 224 -8.31 -6.36 -20.57
C PHE A 224 -9.39 -6.05 -19.51
N ILE A 225 -9.80 -7.07 -18.77
CA ILE A 225 -10.79 -6.94 -17.69
C ILE A 225 -10.25 -6.00 -16.59
N GLY A 226 -9.01 -6.19 -16.16
CA GLY A 226 -8.38 -5.35 -15.15
C GLY A 226 -8.30 -3.89 -15.59
N GLN A 227 -7.86 -3.62 -16.83
CA GLN A 227 -7.77 -2.25 -17.36
C GLN A 227 -9.13 -1.54 -17.38
N LYS A 228 -10.17 -2.20 -17.91
CA LYS A 228 -11.51 -1.62 -18.02
C LYS A 228 -12.15 -1.36 -16.65
N THR A 229 -12.04 -2.32 -15.75
CA THR A 229 -12.57 -2.17 -14.38
C THR A 229 -11.83 -1.09 -13.61
N ALA A 230 -10.49 -1.05 -13.70
CA ALA A 230 -9.68 -0.03 -13.01
C ALA A 230 -9.90 1.39 -13.58
N ALA A 231 -10.07 1.52 -14.90
CA ALA A 231 -10.40 2.79 -15.51
C ALA A 231 -11.75 3.35 -14.99
N ALA A 232 -12.75 2.50 -14.82
CA ALA A 232 -14.02 2.88 -14.20
C ALA A 232 -13.86 3.18 -12.69
N ALA A 233 -13.04 2.40 -11.98
CA ALA A 233 -12.78 2.59 -10.55
C ALA A 233 -12.22 3.98 -10.21
N THR A 234 -11.42 4.58 -11.10
CA THR A 234 -10.93 5.95 -10.92
C THR A 234 -12.05 6.99 -10.88
N LEU A 235 -13.23 6.67 -11.42
CA LEU A 235 -14.41 7.54 -11.45
C LEU A 235 -15.37 7.28 -10.27
N ASP A 236 -15.21 6.16 -9.56
CA ASP A 236 -16.06 5.74 -8.43
C ASP A 236 -15.66 6.41 -7.09
N GLN A 237 -15.40 7.71 -7.09
CA GLN A 237 -14.91 8.44 -5.91
C GLN A 237 -15.95 8.51 -4.76
N GLU A 238 -17.24 8.41 -5.06
CA GLU A 238 -18.28 8.28 -4.04
C GLU A 238 -18.17 6.95 -3.28
N HIS A 239 -17.92 5.84 -4.01
CA HIS A 239 -17.67 4.53 -3.40
C HIS A 239 -16.40 4.55 -2.53
N VAL A 240 -15.30 5.13 -3.02
CA VAL A 240 -14.06 5.30 -2.26
C VAL A 240 -14.32 6.07 -0.96
N SER A 241 -15.07 7.17 -1.04
CA SER A 241 -15.43 7.98 0.14
C SER A 241 -16.31 7.21 1.12
N MET A 242 -17.28 6.44 0.64
CA MET A 242 -18.11 5.58 1.46
C MET A 242 -17.27 4.53 2.20
N VAL A 243 -16.42 3.78 1.50
CA VAL A 243 -15.56 2.75 2.09
C VAL A 243 -14.60 3.35 3.12
N LYS A 244 -13.97 4.50 2.81
CA LYS A 244 -13.11 5.25 3.71
C LYS A 244 -13.83 5.58 5.03
N ASN A 245 -15.03 6.14 4.95
CA ASN A 245 -15.80 6.58 6.12
C ASN A 245 -16.24 5.41 7.00
N ILE A 246 -16.74 4.33 6.40
CA ILE A 246 -17.13 3.13 7.16
C ILE A 246 -15.91 2.49 7.80
N ASN A 247 -14.79 2.37 7.06
CA ASN A 247 -13.54 1.83 7.58
C ASN A 247 -13.04 2.64 8.78
N ALA A 248 -13.11 3.96 8.74
CA ALA A 248 -12.69 4.82 9.84
C ALA A 248 -13.52 4.57 11.11
N GLN A 249 -14.85 4.52 10.97
CA GLN A 249 -15.76 4.26 12.10
C GLN A 249 -15.49 2.87 12.72
N GLU A 250 -15.33 1.86 11.90
CA GLU A 250 -15.05 0.50 12.36
C GLU A 250 -13.65 0.37 12.98
N ARG A 251 -12.65 1.06 12.42
CA ARG A 251 -11.29 1.15 12.99
C ARG A 251 -11.33 1.72 14.40
N ASP A 252 -12.02 2.84 14.60
CA ASP A 252 -12.15 3.49 15.91
C ASP A 252 -12.88 2.60 16.91
N LYS A 253 -13.96 1.94 16.49
CA LYS A 253 -14.74 0.99 17.30
C LYS A 253 -13.88 -0.20 17.75
N VAL A 254 -13.20 -0.87 16.82
CA VAL A 254 -12.35 -2.04 17.12
C VAL A 254 -11.16 -1.63 18.00
N THR A 255 -10.49 -0.53 17.69
CA THR A 255 -9.38 0.01 18.49
C THR A 255 -9.81 0.27 19.94
N LYS A 256 -10.94 0.95 20.14
CA LYS A 256 -11.46 1.25 21.48
C LYS A 256 -11.72 -0.03 22.29
N VAL A 257 -12.28 -1.06 21.66
CA VAL A 257 -12.56 -2.33 22.35
C VAL A 257 -11.26 -3.06 22.68
N LEU A 258 -10.32 -3.19 21.75
CA LEU A 258 -9.04 -3.85 21.99
C LEU A 258 -8.27 -3.17 23.15
N ARG A 259 -8.25 -1.85 23.19
CA ARG A 259 -7.65 -1.09 24.31
C ARG A 259 -8.36 -1.35 25.64
N SER A 260 -9.69 -1.48 25.65
CA SER A 260 -10.45 -1.81 26.86
C SER A 260 -10.20 -3.23 27.37
N LEU A 261 -9.68 -4.11 26.53
CA LEU A 261 -9.25 -5.47 26.85
C LEU A 261 -7.74 -5.55 27.18
N ASN A 262 -7.10 -4.44 27.52
CA ASN A 262 -5.67 -4.31 27.85
C ASN A 262 -4.72 -4.74 26.72
N CYS A 263 -5.15 -4.70 25.45
CA CYS A 263 -4.25 -4.86 24.33
C CYS A 263 -3.43 -3.58 24.09
N LYS A 264 -2.12 -3.70 23.81
CA LYS A 264 -1.35 -2.61 23.20
C LYS A 264 -1.78 -2.51 21.74
N VAL A 265 -2.39 -1.40 21.33
CA VAL A 265 -2.89 -1.16 19.98
C VAL A 265 -2.11 0.01 19.36
N TYR A 266 -1.54 -0.21 18.19
CA TYR A 266 -0.85 0.82 17.43
C TYR A 266 -1.83 1.67 16.63
N ASP A 267 -1.59 2.99 16.55
CA ASP A 267 -2.49 3.92 15.87
C ASP A 267 -2.45 3.68 14.36
N SER A 268 -3.59 3.26 13.82
CA SER A 268 -3.69 2.89 12.42
C SER A 268 -4.47 3.92 11.61
N GLN A 269 -4.00 4.18 10.38
CA GLN A 269 -4.72 4.90 9.34
C GLN A 269 -5.02 4.03 8.11
N THR A 270 -5.03 2.70 8.29
CA THR A 270 -5.27 1.70 7.22
C THR A 270 -6.62 0.99 7.40
N ASN A 271 -6.85 -0.07 6.64
CA ASN A 271 -7.97 -0.99 6.82
C ASN A 271 -7.61 -2.23 7.68
N PHE A 272 -6.63 -2.10 8.55
CA PHE A 272 -6.25 -3.13 9.51
C PHE A 272 -5.70 -2.48 10.80
N ILE A 273 -5.62 -3.27 11.86
CA ILE A 273 -5.10 -2.85 13.15
C ILE A 273 -4.06 -3.86 13.61
N LEU A 274 -2.85 -3.39 13.93
CA LEU A 274 -1.83 -4.16 14.62
C LEU A 274 -2.00 -4.01 16.13
N PHE A 275 -1.98 -5.14 16.86
CA PHE A 275 -2.10 -5.12 18.30
C PHE A 275 -1.33 -6.27 18.96
N LYS A 276 -0.96 -6.09 20.22
CA LYS A 276 -0.42 -7.13 21.09
C LYS A 276 -1.40 -7.39 22.23
N ALA A 277 -1.92 -8.60 22.31
CA ALA A 277 -2.78 -9.02 23.40
C ALA A 277 -1.97 -9.25 24.70
N PRO A 278 -2.62 -9.25 25.91
CA PRO A 278 -1.95 -9.57 27.17
C PRO A 278 -1.60 -11.06 27.32
N ILE A 279 -1.99 -11.90 26.39
CA ILE A 279 -1.67 -13.32 26.29
C ILE A 279 -0.85 -13.60 25.02
N ASP A 280 -0.41 -14.84 24.83
CA ASP A 280 0.35 -15.23 23.64
C ASP A 280 -0.44 -14.97 22.35
N ASN A 281 0.23 -14.39 21.34
CA ASN A 281 -0.42 -14.01 20.08
C ASN A 281 -0.89 -15.22 19.28
N MET A 282 -0.21 -16.38 19.37
CA MET A 282 -0.61 -17.60 18.68
C MET A 282 -1.81 -18.26 19.37
N GLU A 283 -1.95 -18.09 20.70
CA GLU A 283 -3.18 -18.50 21.41
C GLU A 283 -4.39 -17.69 20.94
N VAL A 284 -4.23 -16.36 20.79
CA VAL A 284 -5.28 -15.49 20.21
C VAL A 284 -5.64 -15.94 18.80
N TYR A 285 -4.61 -16.19 17.96
CA TYR A 285 -4.79 -16.64 16.58
C TYR A 285 -5.61 -17.95 16.55
N ALA A 286 -5.19 -18.97 17.29
CA ALA A 286 -5.86 -20.27 17.32
C ALA A 286 -7.31 -20.18 17.76
N LYS A 287 -7.60 -19.46 18.85
CA LYS A 287 -8.97 -19.29 19.37
C LYS A 287 -9.88 -18.52 18.42
N LEU A 288 -9.35 -17.58 17.63
CA LEU A 288 -10.12 -16.89 16.60
C LEU A 288 -10.37 -17.81 15.40
N GLU A 289 -9.37 -18.59 14.99
CA GLU A 289 -9.49 -19.55 13.89
C GLU A 289 -10.50 -20.66 14.18
N GLU A 290 -10.57 -21.18 15.42
CA GLU A 290 -11.58 -22.13 15.87
C GLU A 290 -13.03 -21.61 15.71
N GLN A 291 -13.21 -20.30 15.62
CA GLN A 291 -14.50 -19.63 15.42
C GLN A 291 -14.62 -18.99 14.02
N ASP A 292 -13.86 -19.49 13.03
CA ASP A 292 -13.86 -19.01 11.65
C ASP A 292 -13.54 -17.50 11.51
N VAL A 293 -12.61 -16.99 12.33
CA VAL A 293 -12.09 -15.64 12.20
C VAL A 293 -10.57 -15.71 11.96
N LEU A 294 -10.17 -15.46 10.71
CA LEU A 294 -8.78 -15.50 10.31
C LEU A 294 -8.15 -14.10 10.43
N ILE A 295 -7.11 -13.98 11.23
CA ILE A 295 -6.28 -12.77 11.35
C ILE A 295 -4.86 -13.02 10.83
N GLY A 296 -4.03 -11.98 10.73
CA GLY A 296 -2.59 -12.12 10.51
C GLY A 296 -1.82 -12.13 11.83
N ALA A 297 -0.64 -12.73 11.83
CA ALA A 297 0.28 -12.73 12.99
C ALA A 297 1.68 -12.25 12.59
N PRO A 298 1.83 -11.06 11.98
CA PRO A 298 3.14 -10.54 11.60
C PRO A 298 3.97 -10.18 12.84
N ILE A 299 5.28 -10.34 12.74
CA ILE A 299 6.26 -9.85 13.73
C ILE A 299 5.97 -10.25 15.19
N GLY A 300 5.35 -11.42 15.42
CA GLY A 300 5.01 -11.86 16.77
C GLY A 300 3.86 -11.07 17.43
N MET A 301 3.01 -10.42 16.65
CA MET A 301 1.82 -9.68 17.08
C MET A 301 0.61 -10.11 16.25
N ASN A 302 -0.58 -9.64 16.61
CA ASN A 302 -1.80 -9.92 15.88
C ASN A 302 -2.16 -8.72 14.97
N ARG A 303 -2.61 -9.00 13.74
CA ARG A 303 -3.11 -7.97 12.82
C ARG A 303 -4.49 -8.38 12.31
N VAL A 304 -5.51 -7.62 12.66
CA VAL A 304 -6.88 -7.82 12.17
C VAL A 304 -7.16 -6.88 10.99
N SER A 305 -7.58 -7.45 9.86
CA SER A 305 -8.15 -6.67 8.75
C SER A 305 -9.59 -6.30 9.09
N LEU A 306 -9.97 -5.03 8.89
CA LEU A 306 -11.32 -4.56 9.17
C LEU A 306 -12.29 -5.10 8.12
N GLY A 307 -13.33 -5.76 8.59
CA GLY A 307 -14.41 -6.30 7.80
C GLY A 307 -15.63 -5.36 7.73
N LYS A 308 -16.76 -5.90 7.25
CA LYS A 308 -18.06 -5.24 7.42
C LYS A 308 -18.43 -5.16 8.91
N PRO A 309 -19.34 -4.25 9.33
CA PRO A 309 -19.71 -4.08 10.75
C PRO A 309 -20.03 -5.38 11.48
N GLU A 310 -20.80 -6.28 10.85
CA GLU A 310 -21.15 -7.58 11.43
C GLU A 310 -19.96 -8.52 11.62
N MET A 311 -18.96 -8.45 10.74
CA MET A 311 -17.73 -9.23 10.84
C MET A 311 -16.86 -8.70 12.00
N ASN A 312 -16.76 -7.40 12.13
CA ASN A 312 -16.03 -6.76 13.23
C ASN A 312 -16.71 -6.98 14.58
N GLU A 313 -18.03 -7.02 14.62
CA GLU A 313 -18.79 -7.38 15.85
C GLU A 313 -18.52 -8.82 16.27
N LYS A 314 -18.47 -9.77 15.33
CA LYS A 314 -18.08 -11.16 15.60
C LYS A 314 -16.67 -11.21 16.20
N PHE A 315 -15.69 -10.54 15.58
CA PHE A 315 -14.33 -10.43 16.10
C PHE A 315 -14.29 -9.86 17.52
N ILE A 316 -14.97 -8.73 17.77
CA ILE A 316 -15.03 -8.08 19.06
C ILE A 316 -15.64 -9.02 20.14
N LYS A 317 -16.70 -9.74 19.80
CA LYS A 317 -17.34 -10.68 20.73
C LYS A 317 -16.35 -11.77 21.15
N ILE A 318 -15.68 -12.39 20.17
CA ILE A 318 -14.72 -13.46 20.44
C ILE A 318 -13.51 -12.93 21.25
N MET A 319 -12.99 -11.75 20.93
CA MET A 319 -11.89 -11.15 21.69
C MET A 319 -12.26 -10.89 23.16
N LYS A 320 -13.51 -10.49 23.43
CA LYS A 320 -14.01 -10.37 24.81
C LYS A 320 -14.07 -11.73 25.53
N GLU A 321 -14.47 -12.80 24.85
CA GLU A 321 -14.50 -14.15 25.41
C GLU A 321 -13.09 -14.71 25.67
N ILE A 322 -12.13 -14.38 24.80
CA ILE A 322 -10.73 -14.84 24.95
C ILE A 322 -10.02 -14.14 26.11
N LEU A 323 -10.29 -12.85 26.33
CA LEU A 323 -9.55 -11.98 27.25
C LEU A 323 -10.33 -11.57 28.53
N SER A 324 -11.49 -12.19 28.77
CA SER A 324 -12.31 -11.98 30.00
C SER A 324 -11.82 -12.87 31.20
#